data_00f4abe8a99c9c41db0660f65fff00c5
#
_entry.id   00f4abe8a99c9c41db0660f65fff00c5
#
_cell.length_a   1.000
_cell.length_b   1.000
_cell.length_c   1.000
_cell.angle_alpha   90.00
_cell.angle_beta   90.00
_cell.angle_gamma   90.00
#
_symmetry.space_group_name_H-M   'P 1'
#
loop_
_entity.id
_entity.type
_entity.pdbx_description
1 polymer ?
#
loop_
_entity_poly.entity_id
_entity_poly.type
_entity_poly.pdbx_seq_one_letter_code
_entity_poly.pdbx_strand_id
1 'polypeptide(L)'
;MPSLPRLMSVSILGGALVASLLALPAASAASPAPAADAAPGAAAASDPARGTITWGDCPEKGFDGFACGVLTVPLDWNDLANPANAEIALTVKRASGKRMGFLTFNPGGPGASGLDSAPSIWGQLPGTVKQRFDWVGWDPRGVGSSQPQLTGCLAVEARATDYEPPATGPVDWQALTEATVAYQGALNAECLALNQNVAPYLGTHYVVRDLEAMRVALGAPRWNFWGMSYGTTVGYRYAREYPDRVRTLILDGSSAPNSTVSSFMGESTWAFAAGQQVFGSLFGRQMAARLQRIIDGLNERTVTVNGQEFTRWDVLPEIFTSISYQQAYPQIRAVIRAVDAALRGDASSDIAKPLRALKKRSEQDASSLLTTAFVNCRDMTGYPTVNQIARAAYVANANQSVYAGLVAIAQGTACSGLPADFTLSYEPLTEPLTLPTPPVVINSLGDTLTEYVGARTMANFMAGSSLITYDGTQHVSYLQTPSTCINSAVTRYLLQRIQPGPLLCPYAPSPPPPPS
;
A
#
# COMPACT_ATOMS: atom_id res chain seq x y z
N MET A 1 20.74 -22.79 8.83
CA MET A 1 19.68 -21.81 9.09
C MET A 1 18.40 -22.59 9.13
N PRO A 2 17.65 -22.65 10.25
CA PRO A 2 16.35 -23.28 10.24
C PRO A 2 15.45 -22.47 9.30
N SER A 3 14.74 -23.16 8.41
CA SER A 3 13.76 -22.55 7.50
C SER A 3 12.68 -21.84 8.33
N LEU A 4 12.47 -20.55 8.10
CA LEU A 4 11.30 -19.82 8.63
C LEU A 4 10.04 -20.67 8.32
N PRO A 5 9.13 -20.84 9.28
CA PRO A 5 7.88 -21.55 9.02
C PRO A 5 7.18 -20.89 7.82
N ARG A 6 6.75 -21.68 6.85
CA ARG A 6 6.12 -21.23 5.58
C ARG A 6 4.96 -20.26 5.75
N LEU A 7 4.34 -20.24 6.91
CA LEU A 7 3.22 -19.34 7.24
C LEU A 7 3.60 -17.93 7.66
N MET A 8 4.81 -17.70 8.14
CA MET A 8 5.22 -16.37 8.55
C MET A 8 5.42 -15.42 7.39
N SER A 9 5.76 -15.94 6.22
CA SER A 9 5.75 -15.15 4.97
C SER A 9 4.36 -14.62 4.62
N VAL A 10 3.28 -15.23 5.11
CA VAL A 10 1.88 -14.81 4.86
C VAL A 10 1.42 -13.78 5.89
N SER A 11 1.86 -13.87 7.14
CA SER A 11 1.48 -12.90 8.20
C SER A 11 1.94 -11.48 7.90
N ILE A 12 2.99 -11.35 7.13
CA ILE A 12 3.61 -10.08 6.75
C ILE A 12 2.98 -9.51 5.46
N LEU A 13 2.35 -10.35 4.62
CA LEU A 13 1.82 -9.95 3.30
C LEU A 13 0.48 -9.19 3.35
N GLY A 14 -0.17 -9.11 4.50
CA GLY A 14 -1.51 -8.51 4.62
C GLY A 14 -1.60 -6.99 4.54
N GLY A 15 -0.51 -6.26 4.48
CA GLY A 15 -0.56 -4.80 4.66
C GLY A 15 0.10 -3.92 3.62
N ALA A 16 0.93 -4.44 2.74
CA ALA A 16 1.71 -3.54 1.92
C ALA A 16 2.14 -4.15 0.58
N LEU A 17 1.26 -4.14 -0.39
CA LEU A 17 1.59 -4.40 -1.80
C LEU A 17 1.50 -3.10 -2.57
N VAL A 18 2.57 -2.34 -2.61
CA VAL A 18 2.71 -1.20 -3.53
C VAL A 18 3.89 -1.44 -4.46
N ALA A 19 3.53 -1.65 -5.71
CA ALA A 19 4.26 -1.29 -6.90
C ALA A 19 5.76 -1.67 -6.99
N SER A 20 6.05 -2.93 -7.25
CA SER A 20 7.20 -3.20 -8.14
C SER A 20 6.76 -2.85 -9.56
N LEU A 21 6.88 -1.58 -9.92
CA LEU A 21 6.76 -1.12 -11.30
C LEU A 21 7.96 -1.63 -12.09
N LEU A 22 7.72 -2.63 -12.92
CA LEU A 22 8.71 -3.16 -13.85
C LEU A 22 9.23 -2.04 -14.76
N ALA A 23 10.50 -1.70 -14.61
CA ALA A 23 11.25 -0.98 -15.61
C ALA A 23 11.42 -1.87 -16.84
N LEU A 24 10.73 -1.54 -17.93
CA LEU A 24 11.12 -1.98 -19.26
C LEU A 24 12.29 -1.11 -19.72
N PRO A 25 13.35 -1.67 -20.34
CA PRO A 25 14.43 -0.86 -20.86
C PRO A 25 13.94 -0.04 -22.06
N ALA A 26 13.85 1.28 -21.89
CA ALA A 26 13.72 2.18 -23.02
C ALA A 26 15.11 2.40 -23.62
N ALA A 27 15.23 2.13 -24.91
CA ALA A 27 16.44 2.44 -25.68
C ALA A 27 16.73 3.93 -25.63
N SER A 28 17.94 4.28 -25.25
CA SER A 28 18.45 5.65 -25.14
C SER A 28 18.66 6.28 -26.51
N ALA A 29 18.10 7.48 -26.68
CA ALA A 29 18.63 8.47 -27.60
C ALA A 29 19.14 9.64 -26.75
N ALA A 30 20.44 9.82 -26.73
CA ALA A 30 21.10 10.92 -26.03
C ALA A 30 20.86 12.23 -26.77
N SER A 31 20.39 13.24 -26.06
CA SER A 31 20.46 14.66 -26.48
C SER A 31 21.10 15.49 -25.37
N PRO A 32 21.88 16.51 -25.69
CA PRO A 32 22.77 17.19 -24.75
C PRO A 32 22.00 18.01 -23.71
N ALA A 33 22.54 18.03 -22.50
CA ALA A 33 22.02 18.74 -21.35
C ALA A 33 22.00 20.26 -21.55
N PRO A 34 20.94 20.97 -21.20
CA PRO A 34 21.00 22.40 -20.94
C PRO A 34 21.52 22.64 -19.52
N ALA A 35 22.31 23.72 -19.42
CA ALA A 35 22.97 24.16 -18.20
C ALA A 35 22.02 24.26 -16.99
N ALA A 36 22.58 23.90 -15.84
CA ALA A 36 21.94 24.04 -14.55
C ALA A 36 21.60 25.50 -14.25
N ASP A 37 20.34 25.85 -14.26
CA ASP A 37 19.87 27.11 -13.72
C ASP A 37 19.83 27.05 -12.20
N ALA A 38 20.36 28.08 -11.58
CA ALA A 38 20.59 28.24 -10.17
C ALA A 38 19.41 27.88 -9.28
N ALA A 39 19.75 27.29 -8.12
CA ALA A 39 18.85 27.10 -7.00
C ALA A 39 18.05 28.37 -6.66
N PRO A 40 16.78 28.27 -6.27
CA PRO A 40 16.03 29.45 -5.85
C PRO A 40 16.68 30.06 -4.63
N GLY A 41 16.98 31.37 -4.74
CA GLY A 41 17.69 32.15 -3.77
C GLY A 41 17.14 32.05 -2.35
N ALA A 42 18.08 32.01 -1.42
CA ALA A 42 17.86 32.06 0.02
C ALA A 42 17.15 33.35 0.44
N ALA A 43 16.26 33.20 1.38
CA ALA A 43 16.01 33.98 2.59
C ALA A 43 14.52 34.10 2.89
N ALA A 44 14.04 33.19 3.72
CA ALA A 44 13.00 33.53 4.68
C ALA A 44 13.55 33.09 6.05
N ALA A 45 13.51 33.98 7.02
CA ALA A 45 14.02 33.77 8.36
C ALA A 45 13.54 32.41 8.92
N SER A 46 14.47 31.65 9.48
CA SER A 46 14.27 30.33 10.05
C SER A 46 13.27 30.39 11.22
N ASP A 47 12.00 30.12 10.91
CA ASP A 47 11.06 29.65 11.91
C ASP A 47 11.43 28.18 12.18
N PRO A 48 11.82 27.80 13.41
CA PRO A 48 12.24 26.43 13.72
C PRO A 48 11.16 25.39 13.43
N ALA A 49 9.90 25.79 13.28
CA ALA A 49 8.80 24.92 12.86
C ALA A 49 8.75 24.63 11.35
N ARG A 50 9.59 25.25 10.53
CA ARG A 50 9.48 25.18 9.06
C ARG A 50 10.37 24.16 8.38
N GLY A 51 11.40 23.65 9.06
CA GLY A 51 12.38 22.76 8.45
C GLY A 51 13.19 23.44 7.32
N THR A 52 14.37 22.89 7.05
CA THR A 52 15.26 23.37 5.99
C THR A 52 15.58 22.21 5.05
N ILE A 53 15.49 22.43 3.74
CA ILE A 53 15.91 21.45 2.74
C ILE A 53 17.37 21.69 2.41
N THR A 54 18.20 20.68 2.64
CA THR A 54 19.57 20.59 2.13
C THR A 54 19.55 19.82 0.82
N TRP A 55 19.84 20.49 -0.28
CA TRP A 55 19.90 19.88 -1.60
C TRP A 55 21.23 19.19 -1.82
N GLY A 56 21.21 18.03 -2.48
CA GLY A 56 22.36 17.18 -2.75
C GLY A 56 22.17 16.31 -3.97
N ASP A 57 23.03 15.32 -4.10
CA ASP A 57 23.00 14.38 -5.22
C ASP A 57 21.81 13.43 -5.12
N CYS A 58 21.24 13.08 -6.29
CA CYS A 58 20.24 12.03 -6.39
C CYS A 58 20.88 10.64 -6.43
N PRO A 59 20.12 9.56 -6.10
CA PRO A 59 20.55 8.20 -6.37
C PRO A 59 20.98 8.04 -7.84
N GLU A 60 22.00 7.17 -8.09
CA GLU A 60 22.71 7.12 -9.37
C GLU A 60 21.87 6.76 -10.61
N LYS A 61 20.68 6.18 -10.47
CA LYS A 61 19.86 5.68 -11.59
C LYS A 61 18.42 6.18 -11.54
N GLY A 62 17.91 6.63 -12.70
CA GLY A 62 16.49 6.92 -12.90
C GLY A 62 16.06 8.34 -12.54
N PHE A 63 16.94 9.14 -11.93
CA PHE A 63 16.61 10.50 -11.47
C PHE A 63 17.03 11.61 -12.43
N ASP A 64 17.16 11.31 -13.73
CA ASP A 64 17.56 12.30 -14.74
C ASP A 64 16.67 13.56 -14.71
N GLY A 65 17.31 14.70 -14.38
CA GLY A 65 16.66 16.00 -14.26
C GLY A 65 15.73 16.15 -13.05
N PHE A 66 15.87 15.28 -12.04
CA PHE A 66 15.36 15.50 -10.70
C PHE A 66 16.40 16.26 -9.86
N ALA A 67 15.92 17.02 -8.88
CA ALA A 67 16.73 17.54 -7.80
C ALA A 67 16.37 16.76 -6.53
N CYS A 68 17.36 16.33 -5.77
CA CYS A 68 17.16 15.55 -4.53
C CYS A 68 17.65 16.34 -3.32
N GLY A 69 17.01 16.13 -2.18
CA GLY A 69 17.36 16.81 -0.94
C GLY A 69 16.82 16.11 0.27
N VAL A 70 17.21 16.62 1.41
CA VAL A 70 16.78 16.16 2.73
C VAL A 70 16.18 17.33 3.49
N LEU A 71 14.94 17.18 3.95
CA LEU A 71 14.25 18.14 4.81
C LEU A 71 14.48 17.72 6.26
N THR A 72 15.14 18.57 7.05
CA THR A 72 15.28 18.37 8.50
C THR A 72 14.09 18.94 9.23
N VAL A 73 13.44 18.11 10.07
CA VAL A 73 12.25 18.46 10.86
C VAL A 73 12.41 17.95 12.31
N PRO A 74 11.65 18.48 13.28
CA PRO A 74 11.64 17.92 14.63
C PRO A 74 11.28 16.43 14.64
N LEU A 75 11.97 15.63 15.44
CA LEU A 75 11.58 14.24 15.67
C LEU A 75 10.21 14.18 16.34
N ASP A 76 10.03 14.97 17.40
CA ASP A 76 8.74 15.11 18.09
C ASP A 76 8.10 16.48 17.81
N TRP A 77 7.05 16.49 17.02
CA TRP A 77 6.25 17.69 16.75
C TRP A 77 5.44 18.20 17.96
N ASN A 78 5.32 17.40 19.01
CA ASN A 78 4.61 17.77 20.23
C ASN A 78 5.56 18.35 21.30
N ASP A 79 6.88 18.15 21.14
CA ASP A 79 7.91 18.72 22.01
C ASP A 79 9.04 19.34 21.17
N LEU A 80 8.86 20.61 20.78
CA LEU A 80 9.85 21.34 19.99
C LEU A 80 11.11 21.72 20.78
N ALA A 81 11.13 21.50 22.10
CA ALA A 81 12.34 21.64 22.92
C ALA A 81 13.26 20.42 22.82
N ASN A 82 12.76 19.29 22.36
CA ASN A 82 13.56 18.10 22.05
C ASN A 82 14.51 18.41 20.87
N PRO A 83 15.84 18.30 21.05
CA PRO A 83 16.81 18.64 20.00
C PRO A 83 16.91 17.58 18.89
N ALA A 84 16.26 16.42 19.04
CA ALA A 84 16.31 15.35 18.06
C ALA A 84 15.53 15.72 16.80
N ASN A 85 16.07 15.35 15.64
CA ASN A 85 15.48 15.63 14.34
C ASN A 85 15.15 14.34 13.59
N ALA A 86 14.21 14.46 12.67
CA ALA A 86 13.99 13.52 11.57
C ALA A 86 14.47 14.16 10.26
N GLU A 87 14.93 13.32 9.35
CA GLU A 87 15.39 13.69 8.03
C GLU A 87 14.47 13.05 6.98
N ILE A 88 13.80 13.88 6.22
CA ILE A 88 12.82 13.47 5.22
C ILE A 88 13.44 13.60 3.83
N ALA A 89 13.76 12.49 3.22
CA ALA A 89 14.31 12.45 1.87
C ALA A 89 13.24 12.79 0.85
N LEU A 90 13.57 13.67 -0.10
CA LEU A 90 12.64 14.11 -1.14
C LEU A 90 13.34 14.34 -2.48
N THR A 91 12.54 14.31 -3.54
CA THR A 91 12.98 14.63 -4.88
C THR A 91 11.96 15.52 -5.59
N VAL A 92 12.45 16.40 -6.47
CA VAL A 92 11.61 17.33 -7.23
C VAL A 92 11.97 17.29 -8.71
N LYS A 93 10.97 17.02 -9.57
CA LYS A 93 11.08 17.22 -11.03
C LYS A 93 10.28 18.44 -11.42
N ARG A 94 10.93 19.40 -12.07
CA ARG A 94 10.27 20.65 -12.45
C ARG A 94 9.29 20.46 -13.61
N ALA A 95 8.21 21.23 -13.60
CA ALA A 95 7.27 21.31 -14.70
C ALA A 95 7.98 21.75 -15.99
N SER A 96 7.64 21.10 -17.12
CA SER A 96 8.23 21.44 -18.42
C SER A 96 7.56 22.64 -19.12
N GLY A 97 6.55 23.27 -18.51
CA GLY A 97 5.82 24.40 -19.05
C GLY A 97 5.39 25.40 -17.96
N LYS A 98 4.33 26.18 -18.23
CA LYS A 98 3.84 27.18 -17.26
C LYS A 98 3.29 26.51 -16.01
N ARG A 99 4.06 26.57 -14.93
CA ARG A 99 3.74 25.92 -13.64
C ARG A 99 2.44 26.45 -13.03
N MET A 100 1.64 25.53 -12.47
CA MET A 100 0.44 25.80 -11.68
C MET A 100 0.65 25.56 -10.17
N GLY A 101 1.66 24.79 -9.79
CA GLY A 101 1.92 24.43 -8.41
C GLY A 101 2.73 23.14 -8.30
N PHE A 102 2.68 22.52 -7.13
CA PHE A 102 3.31 21.26 -6.87
C PHE A 102 2.27 20.14 -6.82
N LEU A 103 2.61 18.98 -7.35
CA LEU A 103 1.88 17.74 -7.23
C LEU A 103 2.76 16.75 -6.49
N THR A 104 2.30 16.29 -5.34
CA THR A 104 2.97 15.25 -4.56
C THR A 104 2.08 14.04 -4.41
N PHE A 105 2.65 12.93 -3.97
CA PHE A 105 1.96 11.68 -3.75
C PHE A 105 2.53 10.92 -2.55
N ASN A 106 1.76 9.96 -2.08
CA ASN A 106 2.25 8.91 -1.19
C ASN A 106 1.79 7.56 -1.75
N PRO A 107 2.72 6.62 -2.03
CA PRO A 107 2.39 5.34 -2.67
C PRO A 107 1.68 4.36 -1.73
N GLY A 108 1.65 4.63 -0.44
CA GLY A 108 0.97 3.80 0.54
C GLY A 108 1.90 2.85 1.28
N GLY A 109 1.44 1.64 1.46
CA GLY A 109 2.01 0.65 2.35
C GLY A 109 1.21 0.57 3.65
N PRO A 110 1.58 1.23 4.78
CA PRO A 110 2.73 2.14 5.01
C PRO A 110 4.09 1.53 4.69
N GLY A 111 5.11 2.36 4.46
CA GLY A 111 6.48 1.88 4.29
C GLY A 111 6.98 1.81 2.84
N ALA A 112 6.14 2.14 1.85
CA ALA A 112 6.59 2.25 0.47
C ALA A 112 7.30 3.59 0.20
N SER A 113 8.46 3.52 -0.49
CA SER A 113 9.24 4.71 -0.84
C SER A 113 8.56 5.53 -1.94
N GLY A 114 8.21 6.77 -1.61
CA GLY A 114 7.74 7.74 -2.58
C GLY A 114 8.89 8.36 -3.37
N LEU A 115 10.08 8.43 -2.81
CA LEU A 115 11.28 8.89 -3.50
C LEU A 115 11.63 7.93 -4.64
N ASP A 116 11.79 6.62 -4.35
CA ASP A 116 12.16 5.62 -5.36
C ASP A 116 11.09 5.43 -6.43
N SER A 117 9.81 5.59 -6.05
CA SER A 117 8.67 5.47 -6.97
C SER A 117 8.50 6.70 -7.88
N ALA A 118 9.05 7.86 -7.48
CA ALA A 118 8.78 9.13 -8.17
C ALA A 118 9.17 9.15 -9.65
N PRO A 119 10.32 8.61 -10.10
CA PRO A 119 10.68 8.60 -11.51
C PRO A 119 9.75 7.74 -12.35
N SER A 120 9.38 6.57 -11.85
CA SER A 120 8.49 5.65 -12.56
C SER A 120 7.08 6.22 -12.72
N ILE A 121 6.51 6.79 -11.66
CA ILE A 121 5.19 7.42 -11.71
C ILE A 121 5.23 8.68 -12.59
N TRP A 122 6.29 9.48 -12.51
CA TRP A 122 6.50 10.58 -13.45
C TRP A 122 6.44 10.11 -14.90
N GLY A 123 7.07 8.98 -15.21
CA GLY A 123 7.01 8.36 -16.53
C GLY A 123 5.58 8.21 -17.06
N GLN A 124 4.65 7.83 -16.20
CA GLN A 124 3.25 7.54 -16.51
C GLN A 124 2.35 8.78 -16.55
N LEU A 125 2.75 9.90 -15.92
CA LEU A 125 1.93 11.11 -15.88
C LEU A 125 1.66 11.63 -17.31
N PRO A 126 0.43 12.11 -17.60
CA PRO A 126 0.11 12.77 -18.86
C PRO A 126 1.00 13.99 -19.10
N GLY A 127 1.40 14.22 -20.36
CA GLY A 127 2.21 15.37 -20.74
C GLY A 127 1.63 16.72 -20.28
N THR A 128 0.30 16.85 -20.29
CA THR A 128 -0.42 18.02 -19.78
C THR A 128 -0.22 18.24 -18.28
N VAL A 129 -0.09 17.16 -17.47
CA VAL A 129 0.21 17.25 -16.04
C VAL A 129 1.68 17.62 -15.82
N LYS A 130 2.60 16.94 -16.55
CA LYS A 130 4.04 17.23 -16.53
C LYS A 130 4.39 18.69 -16.87
N GLN A 131 3.62 19.31 -17.76
CA GLN A 131 3.81 20.72 -18.13
C GLN A 131 3.34 21.71 -17.05
N ARG A 132 2.51 21.27 -16.11
CA ARG A 132 1.79 22.16 -15.20
C ARG A 132 2.20 22.05 -13.74
N PHE A 133 2.77 20.92 -13.32
CA PHE A 133 3.09 20.69 -11.92
C PHE A 133 4.55 20.31 -11.73
N ASP A 134 5.21 20.94 -10.76
CA ASP A 134 6.42 20.38 -10.19
C ASP A 134 6.02 19.10 -9.45
N TRP A 135 6.68 17.99 -9.77
CA TRP A 135 6.42 16.68 -9.19
C TRP A 135 7.33 16.45 -7.99
N VAL A 136 6.75 16.04 -6.87
CA VAL A 136 7.48 15.80 -5.61
C VAL A 136 7.27 14.36 -5.16
N GLY A 137 8.36 13.60 -5.11
CA GLY A 137 8.45 12.32 -4.43
C GLY A 137 9.15 12.49 -3.09
N TRP A 138 8.79 11.70 -2.10
CA TRP A 138 9.37 11.78 -0.77
C TRP A 138 9.13 10.49 0.02
N ASP A 139 10.02 10.22 0.95
CA ASP A 139 9.90 9.10 1.88
C ASP A 139 9.37 9.61 3.22
N PRO A 140 8.26 9.08 3.75
CA PRO A 140 7.88 9.36 5.13
C PRO A 140 8.99 8.96 6.12
N ARG A 141 8.99 9.54 7.33
CA ARG A 141 9.87 9.09 8.41
C ARG A 141 9.79 7.58 8.61
N GLY A 142 10.90 6.92 8.83
CA GLY A 142 10.99 5.47 8.95
C GLY A 142 10.95 4.69 7.62
N VAL A 143 10.93 5.37 6.48
CA VAL A 143 10.78 4.76 5.15
C VAL A 143 11.96 5.11 4.25
N GLY A 144 12.42 4.15 3.46
CA GLY A 144 13.37 4.34 2.37
C GLY A 144 14.66 5.05 2.81
N SER A 145 14.90 6.24 2.25
CA SER A 145 16.08 7.07 2.56
C SER A 145 15.86 8.05 3.72
N SER A 146 14.65 8.15 4.28
CA SER A 146 14.36 9.02 5.43
C SER A 146 14.86 8.43 6.75
N GLN A 147 15.21 9.31 7.70
CA GLN A 147 15.71 8.94 9.02
C GLN A 147 14.83 9.55 10.14
N PRO A 148 14.81 8.92 11.35
CA PRO A 148 15.40 7.63 11.70
C PRO A 148 14.57 6.45 11.19
N GLN A 149 15.20 5.30 11.02
CA GLN A 149 14.56 4.03 10.67
C GLN A 149 14.54 3.06 11.84
N LEU A 150 13.63 2.08 11.80
CA LEU A 150 13.68 0.94 12.71
C LEU A 150 14.92 0.09 12.38
N THR A 151 15.72 -0.19 13.39
CA THR A 151 16.97 -0.94 13.25
C THR A 151 16.96 -2.20 14.11
N GLY A 152 17.67 -3.23 13.69
CA GLY A 152 17.87 -4.47 14.46
C GLY A 152 16.66 -5.42 14.50
N CYS A 153 15.47 -4.98 14.12
CA CYS A 153 14.24 -5.78 14.24
C CYS A 153 14.29 -7.08 13.41
N LEU A 154 14.97 -7.10 12.28
CA LEU A 154 15.11 -8.30 11.42
C LEU A 154 16.06 -9.35 12.01
N ALA A 155 16.91 -8.96 12.93
CA ALA A 155 17.80 -9.86 13.65
C ALA A 155 17.15 -10.50 14.89
N VAL A 156 15.91 -10.11 15.21
CA VAL A 156 15.13 -10.71 16.28
C VAL A 156 14.84 -12.16 15.89
N GLU A 157 15.44 -13.09 16.62
CA GLU A 157 15.08 -14.50 16.53
C GLU A 157 13.72 -14.70 17.20
N ALA A 158 12.67 -14.45 16.46
CA ALA A 158 11.34 -14.80 16.90
C ALA A 158 11.32 -16.30 17.18
N ARG A 159 10.89 -16.68 18.37
CA ARG A 159 10.77 -18.08 18.76
C ARG A 159 9.83 -18.76 17.78
N ALA A 160 10.30 -19.85 17.14
CA ALA A 160 9.45 -20.65 16.26
C ALA A 160 8.18 -21.02 17.01
N THR A 161 7.04 -20.86 16.35
CA THR A 161 5.77 -21.30 16.94
C THR A 161 5.75 -22.82 16.96
N ASP A 162 5.27 -23.43 18.03
CA ASP A 162 5.13 -24.87 18.15
C ASP A 162 3.94 -25.42 17.32
N TYR A 163 3.21 -24.53 16.60
CA TYR A 163 2.10 -24.91 15.76
C TYR A 163 2.35 -24.62 14.28
N GLU A 164 2.34 -25.68 13.47
CA GLU A 164 2.36 -25.61 12.02
C GLU A 164 0.99 -26.08 11.50
N PRO A 165 0.23 -25.23 10.76
CA PRO A 165 -1.06 -25.65 10.25
C PRO A 165 -0.91 -26.73 9.20
N PRO A 166 -1.84 -27.70 9.17
CA PRO A 166 -1.76 -28.85 8.28
C PRO A 166 -1.85 -28.43 6.81
N ALA A 167 -1.12 -29.11 5.94
CA ALA A 167 -1.13 -28.88 4.49
C ALA A 167 -2.54 -29.07 3.90
N THR A 168 -3.36 -29.91 4.49
CA THR A 168 -4.74 -30.25 4.08
C THR A 168 -5.64 -30.45 5.30
N GLY A 169 -6.95 -30.52 5.07
CA GLY A 169 -7.91 -30.75 6.14
C GLY A 169 -8.17 -29.53 7.04
N PRO A 170 -8.86 -29.72 8.15
CA PRO A 170 -9.25 -28.63 9.04
C PRO A 170 -8.04 -27.96 9.71
N VAL A 171 -8.14 -26.64 9.89
CA VAL A 171 -7.16 -25.83 10.64
C VAL A 171 -7.71 -25.60 12.04
N ASP A 172 -6.88 -25.80 13.06
CA ASP A 172 -7.17 -25.30 14.40
C ASP A 172 -6.88 -23.78 14.45
N TRP A 173 -7.92 -22.98 14.18
CA TRP A 173 -7.82 -21.54 14.14
C TRP A 173 -7.47 -20.91 15.48
N GLN A 174 -7.85 -21.55 16.59
CA GLN A 174 -7.51 -21.08 17.93
C GLN A 174 -6.00 -21.26 18.18
N ALA A 175 -5.49 -22.47 17.97
CA ALA A 175 -4.07 -22.77 18.16
C ALA A 175 -3.17 -21.93 17.20
N LEU A 176 -3.59 -21.76 15.94
CA LEU A 176 -2.86 -20.93 14.98
C LEU A 176 -2.85 -19.45 15.41
N THR A 177 -3.96 -18.93 15.92
CA THR A 177 -4.04 -17.55 16.41
C THR A 177 -3.16 -17.36 17.63
N GLU A 178 -3.22 -18.25 18.63
CA GLU A 178 -2.38 -18.19 19.83
C GLU A 178 -0.89 -18.20 19.49
N ALA A 179 -0.49 -19.11 18.60
CA ALA A 179 0.87 -19.22 18.11
C ALA A 179 1.34 -17.93 17.40
N THR A 180 0.47 -17.35 16.55
CA THR A 180 0.79 -16.12 15.80
C THR A 180 0.86 -14.90 16.73
N VAL A 181 -0.05 -14.78 17.72
CA VAL A 181 -0.02 -13.74 18.75
C VAL A 181 1.28 -13.81 19.55
N ALA A 182 1.69 -15.00 19.97
CA ALA A 182 2.92 -15.18 20.72
C ALA A 182 4.16 -14.77 19.90
N TYR A 183 4.22 -15.20 18.64
CA TYR A 183 5.31 -14.86 17.71
C TYR A 183 5.36 -13.36 17.42
N GLN A 184 4.24 -12.79 16.92
CA GLN A 184 4.17 -11.39 16.55
C GLN A 184 4.38 -10.48 17.76
N GLY A 185 3.85 -10.90 18.91
CA GLY A 185 4.02 -10.20 20.17
C GLY A 185 5.47 -10.11 20.62
N ALA A 186 6.22 -11.21 20.54
CA ALA A 186 7.64 -11.22 20.85
C ALA A 186 8.44 -10.35 19.88
N LEU A 187 8.17 -10.45 18.58
CA LEU A 187 8.82 -9.66 17.54
C LEU A 187 8.60 -8.16 17.76
N ASN A 188 7.37 -7.74 17.95
CA ASN A 188 7.02 -6.33 18.15
C ASN A 188 7.60 -5.77 19.45
N ALA A 189 7.52 -6.51 20.55
CA ALA A 189 8.05 -6.07 21.85
C ALA A 189 9.56 -5.89 21.80
N GLU A 190 10.29 -6.82 21.18
CA GLU A 190 11.74 -6.74 21.07
C GLU A 190 12.18 -5.64 20.08
N CYS A 191 11.49 -5.52 18.95
CA CYS A 191 11.71 -4.43 18.00
C CYS A 191 11.46 -3.06 18.66
N LEU A 192 10.38 -2.91 19.43
CA LEU A 192 10.12 -1.68 20.20
C LEU A 192 11.21 -1.39 21.22
N ALA A 193 11.69 -2.40 21.94
CA ALA A 193 12.75 -2.24 22.92
C ALA A 193 14.06 -1.72 22.31
N LEU A 194 14.38 -2.17 21.08
CA LEU A 194 15.54 -1.69 20.32
C LEU A 194 15.35 -0.27 19.76
N ASN A 195 14.11 0.20 19.60
CA ASN A 195 13.76 1.42 18.88
C ASN A 195 12.86 2.37 19.69
N GLN A 196 13.01 2.41 21.02
CA GLN A 196 12.18 3.25 21.91
C GLN A 196 12.23 4.74 21.58
N ASN A 197 13.32 5.21 21.01
CA ASN A 197 13.54 6.59 20.60
C ASN A 197 13.11 6.90 19.15
N VAL A 198 12.57 5.93 18.42
CA VAL A 198 12.15 6.06 17.01
C VAL A 198 10.69 5.67 16.83
N ALA A 199 10.32 4.47 17.26
CA ALA A 199 9.01 3.86 17.01
C ALA A 199 7.82 4.74 17.46
N PRO A 200 7.88 5.47 18.60
CA PRO A 200 6.79 6.36 18.99
C PRO A 200 6.47 7.49 18.01
N TYR A 201 7.40 7.81 17.12
CA TYR A 201 7.30 8.95 16.20
C TYR A 201 6.93 8.55 14.76
N LEU A 202 6.58 7.29 14.48
CA LEU A 202 6.31 6.78 13.13
C LEU A 202 4.84 6.87 12.69
N GLY A 203 3.91 7.41 13.45
CA GLY A 203 2.48 7.48 13.06
C GLY A 203 2.17 8.56 12.02
N THR A 204 1.01 8.44 11.38
CA THR A 204 0.51 9.40 10.36
C THR A 204 0.42 10.83 10.90
N HIS A 205 0.19 11.00 12.20
CA HIS A 205 0.19 12.31 12.86
C HIS A 205 1.49 13.09 12.65
N TYR A 206 2.64 12.40 12.70
CA TYR A 206 3.94 13.01 12.44
C TYR A 206 4.17 13.21 10.94
N VAL A 207 3.77 12.25 10.12
CA VAL A 207 3.92 12.27 8.66
C VAL A 207 3.18 13.47 8.03
N VAL A 208 1.99 13.81 8.50
CA VAL A 208 1.23 14.97 7.96
C VAL A 208 1.88 16.30 8.33
N ARG A 209 2.54 16.40 9.47
CA ARG A 209 3.30 17.58 9.88
C ARG A 209 4.60 17.73 9.10
N ASP A 210 5.28 16.63 8.81
CA ASP A 210 6.42 16.62 7.89
C ASP A 210 6.01 17.10 6.49
N LEU A 211 4.85 16.64 6.00
CA LEU A 211 4.31 17.06 4.71
C LEU A 211 3.97 18.56 4.69
N GLU A 212 3.49 19.13 5.79
CA GLU A 212 3.27 20.57 5.91
C GLU A 212 4.59 21.35 5.95
N ALA A 213 5.57 20.87 6.71
CA ALA A 213 6.90 21.47 6.74
C ALA A 213 7.55 21.45 5.35
N MET A 214 7.43 20.35 4.61
CA MET A 214 7.90 20.22 3.23
C MET A 214 7.20 21.21 2.31
N ARG A 215 5.87 21.38 2.44
CA ARG A 215 5.12 22.37 1.67
C ARG A 215 5.69 23.77 1.86
N VAL A 216 5.94 24.13 3.11
CA VAL A 216 6.47 25.46 3.46
C VAL A 216 7.88 25.62 2.95
N ALA A 217 8.76 24.65 3.15
CA ALA A 217 10.16 24.69 2.71
C ALA A 217 10.30 24.77 1.17
N LEU A 218 9.38 24.15 0.43
CA LEU A 218 9.31 24.26 -1.04
C LEU A 218 8.65 25.55 -1.53
N GLY A 219 8.10 26.38 -0.63
CA GLY A 219 7.34 27.58 -0.99
C GLY A 219 6.03 27.25 -1.73
N ALA A 220 5.46 26.07 -1.51
CA ALA A 220 4.21 25.66 -2.12
C ALA A 220 3.02 26.32 -1.40
N PRO A 221 2.17 27.12 -2.07
CA PRO A 221 1.01 27.74 -1.41
C PRO A 221 -0.01 26.69 -0.97
N ARG A 222 -0.21 25.66 -1.77
CA ARG A 222 -1.11 24.51 -1.54
C ARG A 222 -0.59 23.28 -2.22
N TRP A 223 -0.88 22.09 -1.65
CA TRP A 223 -0.63 20.81 -2.29
C TRP A 223 -1.72 20.44 -3.31
N ASN A 224 -1.33 19.85 -4.43
CA ASN A 224 -2.11 18.85 -5.11
C ASN A 224 -1.57 17.51 -4.62
N PHE A 225 -2.41 16.68 -4.04
CA PHE A 225 -1.99 15.44 -3.39
C PHE A 225 -2.70 14.23 -4.02
N TRP A 226 -1.93 13.21 -4.33
CA TRP A 226 -2.43 11.91 -4.76
C TRP A 226 -2.01 10.85 -3.75
N GLY A 227 -2.97 10.43 -2.91
CA GLY A 227 -2.81 9.33 -1.96
C GLY A 227 -3.20 8.02 -2.61
N MET A 228 -2.33 7.04 -2.52
CA MET A 228 -2.57 5.68 -2.98
C MET A 228 -2.60 4.75 -1.77
N SER A 229 -3.61 3.85 -1.67
CA SER A 229 -3.68 2.89 -0.56
C SER A 229 -3.61 3.60 0.81
N TYR A 230 -2.70 3.23 1.71
CA TYR A 230 -2.43 3.98 2.95
C TYR A 230 -2.19 5.48 2.72
N GLY A 231 -1.64 5.87 1.58
CA GLY A 231 -1.48 7.29 1.23
C GLY A 231 -2.81 8.07 1.23
N THR A 232 -3.94 7.39 1.12
CA THR A 232 -5.27 8.01 1.27
C THR A 232 -5.52 8.44 2.72
N THR A 233 -5.03 7.67 3.70
CA THR A 233 -5.05 8.05 5.12
C THR A 233 -4.18 9.29 5.36
N VAL A 234 -2.98 9.33 4.79
CA VAL A 234 -2.11 10.53 4.85
C VAL A 234 -2.81 11.74 4.25
N GLY A 235 -3.38 11.60 3.03
CA GLY A 235 -4.09 12.69 2.35
C GLY A 235 -5.31 13.19 3.12
N TYR A 236 -6.10 12.28 3.65
CA TYR A 236 -7.27 12.61 4.46
C TYR A 236 -6.89 13.32 5.78
N ARG A 237 -5.91 12.78 6.52
CA ARG A 237 -5.42 13.38 7.78
C ARG A 237 -4.80 14.74 7.54
N TYR A 238 -4.00 14.88 6.48
CA TYR A 238 -3.44 16.18 6.09
C TYR A 238 -4.54 17.19 5.78
N ALA A 239 -5.54 16.80 5.02
CA ALA A 239 -6.65 17.68 4.66
C ALA A 239 -7.49 18.11 5.89
N ARG A 240 -7.63 17.26 6.91
CA ARG A 240 -8.28 17.61 8.18
C ARG A 240 -7.49 18.61 9.00
N GLU A 241 -6.17 18.43 9.08
CA GLU A 241 -5.30 19.31 9.87
C GLU A 241 -5.04 20.65 9.14
N TYR A 242 -4.95 20.61 7.80
CA TYR A 242 -4.62 21.78 6.97
C TYR A 242 -5.58 21.97 5.77
N PRO A 243 -6.88 22.17 6.00
CA PRO A 243 -7.88 22.20 4.91
C PRO A 243 -7.61 23.28 3.86
N ASP A 244 -7.11 24.44 4.28
CA ASP A 244 -6.79 25.56 3.39
C ASP A 244 -5.48 25.36 2.60
N ARG A 245 -4.71 24.34 2.90
CA ARG A 245 -3.43 24.00 2.24
C ARG A 245 -3.59 22.96 1.13
N VAL A 246 -4.80 22.54 0.86
CA VAL A 246 -5.12 21.58 -0.22
C VAL A 246 -5.74 22.31 -1.40
N ARG A 247 -5.18 22.10 -2.61
CA ARG A 247 -5.76 22.57 -3.87
C ARG A 247 -6.60 21.50 -4.56
N THR A 248 -6.06 20.28 -4.66
CA THR A 248 -6.75 19.09 -5.15
C THR A 248 -6.32 17.88 -4.35
N LEU A 249 -7.24 16.95 -4.10
CA LEU A 249 -7.00 15.74 -3.33
C LEU A 249 -7.59 14.53 -4.06
N ILE A 250 -6.73 13.58 -4.39
CA ILE A 250 -7.10 12.30 -4.99
C ILE A 250 -6.80 11.21 -3.96
N LEU A 251 -7.81 10.40 -3.64
CA LEU A 251 -7.74 9.28 -2.70
C LEU A 251 -8.05 8.00 -3.47
N ASP A 252 -7.02 7.26 -3.86
CA ASP A 252 -7.08 6.14 -4.81
C ASP A 252 -6.73 4.81 -4.11
N GLY A 253 -7.65 3.85 -4.12
CA GLY A 253 -7.52 2.64 -3.31
C GLY A 253 -7.70 2.95 -1.83
N SER A 254 -8.84 3.55 -1.47
CA SER A 254 -9.04 4.17 -0.16
C SER A 254 -9.58 3.19 0.89
N SER A 255 -8.95 3.17 2.07
CA SER A 255 -9.52 2.58 3.28
C SER A 255 -10.51 3.54 3.95
N ALA A 256 -11.30 3.03 4.90
CA ALA A 256 -12.14 3.89 5.75
C ALA A 256 -11.26 4.81 6.64
N PRO A 257 -11.68 6.05 6.90
CA PRO A 257 -10.82 7.05 7.54
C PRO A 257 -10.54 6.82 9.03
N ASN A 258 -11.30 5.98 9.70
CA ASN A 258 -11.18 5.68 11.13
C ASN A 258 -11.25 4.19 11.40
N SER A 259 -10.55 3.38 10.60
CA SER A 259 -10.49 1.94 10.85
C SER A 259 -9.82 1.66 12.20
N THR A 260 -10.44 0.77 12.97
CA THR A 260 -9.81 0.10 14.11
C THR A 260 -9.12 -1.17 13.62
N VAL A 261 -8.22 -1.77 14.41
CA VAL A 261 -7.64 -3.07 14.06
C VAL A 261 -8.73 -4.12 13.82
N SER A 262 -9.77 -4.12 14.67
CA SER A 262 -10.90 -5.04 14.53
C SER A 262 -11.72 -4.82 13.26
N SER A 263 -12.04 -3.56 12.90
CA SER A 263 -12.78 -3.28 11.65
C SER A 263 -11.93 -3.57 10.42
N PHE A 264 -10.66 -3.19 10.42
CA PHE A 264 -9.72 -3.44 9.32
C PHE A 264 -9.51 -4.94 9.07
N MET A 265 -9.43 -5.76 10.14
CA MET A 265 -9.41 -7.21 10.04
C MET A 265 -10.67 -7.73 9.33
N GLY A 266 -11.87 -7.25 9.71
CA GLY A 266 -13.13 -7.63 9.07
C GLY A 266 -13.20 -7.19 7.61
N GLU A 267 -12.87 -5.94 7.34
CA GLU A 267 -12.83 -5.33 6.00
C GLU A 267 -11.91 -6.12 5.07
N SER A 268 -10.68 -6.42 5.50
CA SER A 268 -9.70 -7.16 4.72
C SER A 268 -10.18 -8.58 4.35
N THR A 269 -10.91 -9.26 5.23
CA THR A 269 -11.44 -10.61 4.91
C THR A 269 -12.53 -10.57 3.85
N TRP A 270 -13.42 -9.57 3.88
CA TRP A 270 -14.48 -9.40 2.89
C TRP A 270 -13.97 -8.94 1.53
N ALA A 271 -12.88 -8.17 1.50
CA ALA A 271 -12.24 -7.72 0.27
C ALA A 271 -11.85 -8.89 -0.65
N PHE A 272 -11.37 -9.99 -0.08
CA PHE A 272 -11.02 -11.19 -0.88
C PHE A 272 -12.23 -11.87 -1.52
N ALA A 273 -13.38 -11.91 -0.84
CA ALA A 273 -14.61 -12.43 -1.44
C ALA A 273 -15.08 -11.58 -2.62
N ALA A 274 -15.06 -10.25 -2.45
CA ALA A 274 -15.41 -9.32 -3.52
C ALA A 274 -14.45 -9.46 -4.71
N GLY A 275 -13.15 -9.52 -4.46
CA GLY A 275 -12.13 -9.73 -5.49
C GLY A 275 -12.31 -11.02 -6.26
N GLN A 276 -12.58 -12.14 -5.58
CA GLN A 276 -12.87 -13.43 -6.20
C GLN A 276 -14.11 -13.38 -7.09
N GLN A 277 -15.18 -12.74 -6.62
CA GLN A 277 -16.43 -12.60 -7.38
C GLN A 277 -16.23 -11.75 -8.64
N VAL A 278 -15.59 -10.59 -8.53
CA VAL A 278 -15.32 -9.70 -9.67
C VAL A 278 -14.37 -10.37 -10.65
N PHE A 279 -13.27 -11.00 -10.17
CA PHE A 279 -12.36 -11.76 -11.03
C PHE A 279 -13.10 -12.87 -11.81
N GLY A 280 -13.98 -13.61 -11.13
CA GLY A 280 -14.82 -14.64 -11.75
C GLY A 280 -15.73 -14.07 -12.84
N SER A 281 -16.34 -12.90 -12.61
CA SER A 281 -17.21 -12.24 -13.59
C SER A 281 -16.44 -11.77 -14.83
N LEU A 282 -15.22 -11.23 -14.65
CA LEU A 282 -14.36 -10.76 -15.75
C LEU A 282 -13.89 -11.89 -16.67
N PHE A 283 -13.63 -13.08 -16.14
CA PHE A 283 -13.08 -14.22 -16.89
C PHE A 283 -14.08 -15.34 -17.14
N GLY A 284 -15.32 -15.16 -16.73
CA GLY A 284 -16.45 -16.02 -17.02
C GLY A 284 -16.57 -17.24 -16.09
N ARG A 285 -17.74 -17.88 -16.16
CA ARG A 285 -18.16 -18.98 -15.27
C ARG A 285 -17.18 -20.15 -15.19
N GLN A 286 -16.49 -20.48 -16.29
CA GLN A 286 -15.52 -21.58 -16.29
C GLN A 286 -14.29 -21.27 -15.42
N MET A 287 -13.79 -20.03 -15.45
CA MET A 287 -12.65 -19.62 -14.64
C MET A 287 -13.03 -19.55 -13.16
N ALA A 288 -14.20 -18.99 -12.84
CA ALA A 288 -14.74 -18.97 -11.49
C ALA A 288 -14.91 -20.40 -10.92
N ALA A 289 -15.46 -21.33 -11.71
CA ALA A 289 -15.61 -22.72 -11.30
C ALA A 289 -14.26 -23.43 -11.10
N ARG A 290 -13.23 -23.11 -11.91
CA ARG A 290 -11.87 -23.64 -11.69
C ARG A 290 -11.25 -23.11 -10.40
N LEU A 291 -11.37 -21.80 -10.16
CA LEU A 291 -10.87 -21.19 -8.92
C LEU A 291 -11.53 -21.84 -7.70
N GLN A 292 -12.85 -22.05 -7.74
CA GLN A 292 -13.54 -22.75 -6.65
C GLN A 292 -13.01 -24.18 -6.46
N ARG A 293 -12.86 -24.96 -7.57
CA ARG A 293 -12.31 -26.32 -7.45
C ARG A 293 -10.90 -26.39 -6.90
N ILE A 294 -10.04 -25.41 -7.16
CA ILE A 294 -8.69 -25.41 -6.58
C ILE A 294 -8.72 -25.02 -5.10
N ILE A 295 -9.63 -24.14 -4.68
CA ILE A 295 -9.83 -23.83 -3.26
C ILE A 295 -10.26 -25.10 -2.52
N ASP A 296 -11.30 -25.77 -3.01
CA ASP A 296 -11.85 -26.99 -2.40
C ASP A 296 -10.82 -28.14 -2.46
N GLY A 297 -10.26 -28.39 -3.63
CA GLY A 297 -9.33 -29.50 -3.86
C GLY A 297 -8.02 -29.39 -3.08
N LEU A 298 -7.47 -28.20 -2.92
CA LEU A 298 -6.27 -27.99 -2.09
C LEU A 298 -6.55 -28.06 -0.59
N ASN A 299 -7.79 -27.91 -0.18
CA ASN A 299 -8.18 -28.21 1.20
C ASN A 299 -8.21 -29.72 1.49
N GLU A 300 -8.49 -30.55 0.48
CA GLU A 300 -8.59 -32.01 0.62
C GLU A 300 -7.25 -32.72 0.39
N ARG A 301 -6.44 -32.23 -0.54
CA ARG A 301 -5.16 -32.88 -0.91
C ARG A 301 -4.15 -31.87 -1.47
N THR A 302 -2.89 -32.21 -1.33
CA THR A 302 -1.78 -31.54 -2.03
C THR A 302 -1.70 -32.00 -3.49
N VAL A 303 -0.99 -31.27 -4.33
CA VAL A 303 -0.70 -31.67 -5.71
C VAL A 303 0.80 -31.76 -5.92
N THR A 304 1.26 -32.86 -6.58
CA THR A 304 2.67 -33.06 -6.91
C THR A 304 2.85 -32.97 -8.42
N VAL A 305 3.71 -32.05 -8.85
CA VAL A 305 4.04 -31.85 -10.27
C VAL A 305 5.55 -31.82 -10.42
N ASN A 306 6.08 -32.64 -11.31
CA ASN A 306 7.53 -32.77 -11.55
C ASN A 306 8.34 -33.03 -10.26
N GLY A 307 7.79 -33.83 -9.35
CA GLY A 307 8.41 -34.17 -8.07
C GLY A 307 8.36 -33.06 -7.00
N GLN A 308 7.77 -31.93 -7.29
CA GLN A 308 7.53 -30.84 -6.33
C GLN A 308 6.10 -30.88 -5.83
N GLU A 309 5.94 -30.89 -4.50
CA GLU A 309 4.65 -30.79 -3.85
C GLU A 309 4.22 -29.33 -3.69
N PHE A 310 2.92 -29.07 -3.93
CA PHE A 310 2.27 -27.78 -3.74
C PHE A 310 1.06 -27.95 -2.82
N THR A 311 1.02 -27.15 -1.77
CA THR A 311 -0.05 -27.09 -0.78
C THR A 311 -0.96 -25.88 -1.03
N ARG A 312 -2.06 -25.78 -0.31
CA ARG A 312 -2.91 -24.58 -0.28
C ARG A 312 -2.14 -23.33 0.17
N TRP A 313 -1.13 -23.50 1.02
CA TRP A 313 -0.27 -22.42 1.53
C TRP A 313 0.71 -21.88 0.50
N ASP A 314 1.05 -22.67 -0.49
CA ASP A 314 1.93 -22.25 -1.60
C ASP A 314 1.16 -21.55 -2.72
N VAL A 315 -0.13 -21.85 -2.89
CA VAL A 315 -0.90 -21.46 -4.10
C VAL A 315 -1.88 -20.34 -3.83
N LEU A 316 -2.72 -20.47 -2.79
CA LEU A 316 -3.84 -19.53 -2.59
C LEU A 316 -3.38 -18.10 -2.24
N PRO A 317 -2.35 -17.89 -1.39
CA PRO A 317 -1.85 -16.55 -1.12
C PRO A 317 -1.43 -15.81 -2.39
N GLU A 318 -0.69 -16.47 -3.26
CA GLU A 318 -0.17 -15.87 -4.49
C GLU A 318 -1.29 -15.49 -5.48
N ILE A 319 -2.34 -16.28 -5.56
CA ILE A 319 -3.51 -15.96 -6.38
C ILE A 319 -4.25 -14.74 -5.79
N PHE A 320 -4.61 -14.79 -4.52
CA PHE A 320 -5.50 -13.80 -3.93
C PHE A 320 -4.86 -12.44 -3.76
N THR A 321 -3.59 -12.36 -3.36
CA THR A 321 -2.85 -11.09 -3.30
C THR A 321 -2.65 -10.49 -4.68
N SER A 322 -2.47 -11.33 -5.71
CA SER A 322 -2.24 -10.87 -7.08
C SER A 322 -3.51 -10.45 -7.83
N ILE A 323 -4.70 -10.83 -7.36
CA ILE A 323 -5.98 -10.47 -8.00
C ILE A 323 -6.15 -8.94 -8.12
N SER A 324 -5.65 -8.19 -7.16
CA SER A 324 -5.69 -6.72 -7.17
C SER A 324 -4.75 -6.06 -8.19
N TYR A 325 -4.06 -6.86 -9.00
CA TYR A 325 -3.14 -6.33 -10.03
C TYR A 325 -3.48 -6.94 -11.40
N GLN A 326 -4.19 -6.19 -12.24
CA GLN A 326 -4.63 -6.75 -13.51
C GLN A 326 -3.47 -7.15 -14.45
N GLN A 327 -2.26 -6.62 -14.25
CA GLN A 327 -1.06 -7.09 -14.97
C GLN A 327 -0.68 -8.53 -14.59
N ALA A 328 -1.13 -9.04 -13.42
CA ALA A 328 -0.90 -10.41 -12.97
C ALA A 328 -1.92 -11.42 -13.52
N TYR A 329 -3.00 -10.97 -14.14
CA TYR A 329 -4.07 -11.86 -14.59
C TYR A 329 -3.63 -13.00 -15.53
N PRO A 330 -2.69 -12.79 -16.48
CA PRO A 330 -2.20 -13.91 -17.29
C PRO A 330 -1.57 -15.02 -16.44
N GLN A 331 -0.76 -14.66 -15.45
CA GLN A 331 -0.09 -15.59 -14.54
C GLN A 331 -1.08 -16.27 -13.59
N ILE A 332 -2.01 -15.52 -13.02
CA ILE A 332 -3.09 -16.06 -12.16
C ILE A 332 -3.87 -17.12 -12.93
N ARG A 333 -4.31 -16.83 -14.16
CA ARG A 333 -5.03 -17.79 -14.99
C ARG A 333 -4.20 -19.02 -15.34
N ALA A 334 -2.89 -18.86 -15.52
CA ALA A 334 -1.98 -19.97 -15.75
C ALA A 334 -1.88 -20.87 -14.52
N VAL A 335 -1.69 -20.29 -13.31
CA VAL A 335 -1.67 -21.05 -12.05
C VAL A 335 -3.00 -21.80 -11.85
N ILE A 336 -4.14 -21.10 -12.00
CA ILE A 336 -5.46 -21.72 -11.83
C ILE A 336 -5.65 -22.91 -12.78
N ARG A 337 -5.25 -22.79 -14.04
CA ARG A 337 -5.37 -23.89 -15.02
C ARG A 337 -4.47 -25.06 -14.68
N ALA A 338 -3.22 -24.78 -14.30
CA ALA A 338 -2.23 -25.81 -13.99
C ALA A 338 -2.60 -26.60 -12.73
N VAL A 339 -3.01 -25.92 -11.67
CA VAL A 339 -3.46 -26.57 -10.42
C VAL A 339 -4.76 -27.35 -10.64
N ASP A 340 -5.73 -26.79 -11.37
CA ASP A 340 -6.97 -27.50 -11.71
C ASP A 340 -6.70 -28.77 -12.54
N ALA A 341 -5.73 -28.74 -13.46
CA ALA A 341 -5.31 -29.92 -14.23
C ALA A 341 -4.61 -30.97 -13.33
N ALA A 342 -3.71 -30.54 -12.46
CA ALA A 342 -3.02 -31.42 -11.53
C ALA A 342 -3.99 -32.09 -10.53
N LEU A 343 -4.99 -31.37 -10.06
CA LEU A 343 -6.08 -31.94 -9.23
C LEU A 343 -6.89 -33.00 -9.97
N ARG A 344 -6.94 -32.98 -11.29
CA ARG A 344 -7.57 -34.01 -12.13
C ARG A 344 -6.62 -35.13 -12.54
N GLY A 345 -5.38 -35.14 -12.08
CA GLY A 345 -4.38 -36.18 -12.34
C GLY A 345 -3.40 -35.87 -13.48
N ASP A 346 -3.41 -34.67 -14.05
CA ASP A 346 -2.42 -34.24 -15.05
C ASP A 346 -1.14 -33.74 -14.35
N ALA A 347 -0.17 -34.65 -14.16
CA ALA A 347 1.10 -34.35 -13.55
C ALA A 347 2.10 -33.59 -14.46
N SER A 348 1.75 -33.37 -15.74
CA SER A 348 2.59 -32.64 -16.71
C SER A 348 2.43 -31.11 -16.62
N SER A 349 1.43 -30.62 -15.88
CA SER A 349 1.15 -29.20 -15.75
C SER A 349 2.30 -28.45 -15.07
N ASP A 350 2.78 -27.37 -15.66
CA ASP A 350 3.79 -26.51 -15.04
C ASP A 350 3.15 -25.51 -14.07
N ILE A 351 3.15 -25.83 -12.80
CA ILE A 351 2.69 -24.93 -11.73
C ILE A 351 3.81 -23.97 -11.30
N ALA A 352 5.04 -24.46 -11.28
CA ALA A 352 6.15 -23.75 -10.65
C ALA A 352 6.50 -22.44 -11.35
N LYS A 353 6.50 -22.40 -12.68
CA LYS A 353 6.87 -21.20 -13.45
C LYS A 353 5.89 -20.02 -13.26
N PRO A 354 4.58 -20.18 -13.48
CA PRO A 354 3.64 -19.07 -13.26
C PRO A 354 3.54 -18.68 -11.77
N LEU A 355 3.68 -19.63 -10.84
CA LEU A 355 3.66 -19.34 -9.41
C LEU A 355 4.87 -18.50 -8.97
N ARG A 356 6.08 -18.84 -9.43
CA ARG A 356 7.27 -18.01 -9.19
C ARG A 356 7.12 -16.59 -9.76
N ALA A 357 6.46 -16.46 -10.91
CA ALA A 357 6.22 -15.14 -11.49
C ALA A 357 5.27 -14.29 -10.66
N LEU A 358 4.29 -14.88 -9.98
CA LEU A 358 3.43 -14.19 -9.01
C LEU A 358 4.23 -13.82 -7.75
N LYS A 359 4.92 -14.78 -7.17
CA LYS A 359 5.71 -14.59 -5.94
C LYS A 359 6.73 -13.46 -6.08
N LYS A 360 7.44 -13.38 -7.20
CA LYS A 360 8.41 -12.31 -7.46
C LYS A 360 7.76 -10.90 -7.45
N ARG A 361 6.45 -10.79 -7.76
CA ARG A 361 5.72 -9.53 -7.70
C ARG A 361 5.33 -9.15 -6.28
N SER A 362 5.13 -10.14 -5.41
CA SER A 362 4.70 -9.96 -4.02
C SER A 362 5.85 -9.84 -3.03
N GLU A 363 7.10 -10.05 -3.47
CA GLU A 363 8.28 -9.89 -2.61
C GLU A 363 8.45 -8.43 -2.21
N GLN A 364 8.32 -8.19 -0.91
CA GLN A 364 8.59 -6.89 -0.28
C GLN A 364 9.84 -6.99 0.60
N ASP A 365 10.49 -5.85 0.76
CA ASP A 365 11.54 -5.72 1.76
C ASP A 365 10.96 -5.91 3.17
N ALA A 366 11.55 -6.80 3.94
CA ALA A 366 11.12 -7.11 5.30
C ALA A 366 11.17 -5.87 6.24
N SER A 367 12.05 -4.91 5.99
CA SER A 367 12.10 -3.64 6.74
C SER A 367 10.86 -2.79 6.52
N SER A 368 10.36 -2.75 5.28
CA SER A 368 9.12 -2.07 4.92
C SER A 368 7.91 -2.66 5.66
N LEU A 369 7.88 -3.97 5.84
CA LEU A 369 6.79 -4.66 6.54
C LEU A 369 6.74 -4.34 8.04
N LEU A 370 7.89 -4.24 8.68
CA LEU A 370 7.96 -3.81 10.08
C LEU A 370 7.51 -2.36 10.24
N THR A 371 7.97 -1.47 9.38
CA THR A 371 7.49 -0.08 9.37
C THR A 371 5.98 -0.02 9.18
N THR A 372 5.41 -0.85 8.28
CA THR A 372 3.96 -0.99 8.10
C THR A 372 3.24 -1.33 9.40
N ALA A 373 3.72 -2.35 10.12
CA ALA A 373 3.11 -2.77 11.38
C ALA A 373 3.15 -1.63 12.42
N PHE A 374 4.30 -1.00 12.62
CA PHE A 374 4.44 0.05 13.62
C PHE A 374 3.61 1.30 13.29
N VAL A 375 3.56 1.75 12.03
CA VAL A 375 2.72 2.88 11.61
C VAL A 375 1.24 2.56 11.82
N ASN A 376 0.76 1.40 11.37
CA ASN A 376 -0.63 1.00 11.56
C ASN A 376 -1.01 0.90 13.03
N CYS A 377 -0.11 0.36 13.88
CA CYS A 377 -0.37 0.23 15.31
C CYS A 377 -0.30 1.56 16.06
N ARG A 378 0.41 2.56 15.52
CA ARG A 378 0.33 3.94 16.01
C ARG A 378 -1.02 4.60 15.70
N ASP A 379 -1.61 4.24 14.55
CA ASP A 379 -2.77 4.94 13.97
C ASP A 379 -4.10 4.27 14.31
N MET A 380 -4.13 2.96 14.58
CA MET A 380 -5.36 2.19 14.78
C MET A 380 -5.56 1.77 16.23
N THR A 381 -6.75 1.95 16.74
CA THR A 381 -7.21 1.50 18.06
C THR A 381 -8.02 0.19 17.97
N GLY A 382 -8.53 -0.29 19.09
CA GLY A 382 -9.52 -1.37 19.10
C GLY A 382 -8.92 -2.73 18.76
N TYR A 383 -7.87 -3.13 19.49
CA TYR A 383 -7.21 -4.41 19.32
C TYR A 383 -8.15 -5.57 19.67
N PRO A 384 -8.33 -6.55 18.76
CA PRO A 384 -9.18 -7.72 19.04
C PRO A 384 -8.47 -8.67 20.01
N THR A 385 -9.26 -9.40 20.79
CA THR A 385 -8.76 -10.50 21.61
C THR A 385 -8.44 -11.73 20.74
N VAL A 386 -7.60 -12.63 21.26
CA VAL A 386 -7.26 -13.92 20.59
C VAL A 386 -8.54 -14.65 20.13
N ASN A 387 -9.54 -14.76 20.99
CA ASN A 387 -10.80 -15.43 20.66
C ASN A 387 -11.59 -14.71 19.54
N GLN A 388 -11.55 -13.39 19.48
CA GLN A 388 -12.18 -12.62 18.40
C GLN A 388 -11.47 -12.86 17.08
N ILE A 389 -10.15 -12.89 17.07
CA ILE A 389 -9.32 -13.16 15.87
C ILE A 389 -9.59 -14.59 15.38
N ALA A 390 -9.50 -15.59 16.27
CA ALA A 390 -9.70 -17.00 15.92
C ALA A 390 -11.12 -17.23 15.37
N ARG A 391 -12.13 -16.60 15.97
CA ARG A 391 -13.51 -16.66 15.48
C ARG A 391 -13.65 -16.00 14.10
N ALA A 392 -13.03 -14.83 13.88
CA ALA A 392 -13.05 -14.17 12.59
C ALA A 392 -12.38 -15.03 11.52
N ALA A 393 -11.24 -15.65 11.83
CA ALA A 393 -10.54 -16.58 10.94
C ALA A 393 -11.38 -17.81 10.59
N TYR A 394 -12.02 -18.41 11.57
CA TYR A 394 -12.95 -19.54 11.36
C TYR A 394 -14.10 -19.14 10.41
N VAL A 395 -14.76 -18.01 10.68
CA VAL A 395 -15.88 -17.52 9.85
C VAL A 395 -15.43 -17.18 8.44
N ALA A 396 -14.28 -16.51 8.28
CA ALA A 396 -13.73 -16.16 6.98
C ALA A 396 -13.37 -17.42 6.17
N ASN A 397 -12.76 -18.44 6.81
CA ASN A 397 -12.48 -19.73 6.18
C ASN A 397 -13.76 -20.43 5.73
N ALA A 398 -14.78 -20.50 6.60
CA ALA A 398 -16.03 -21.20 6.31
C ALA A 398 -16.84 -20.56 5.16
N ASN A 399 -16.75 -19.24 5.01
CA ASN A 399 -17.52 -18.49 3.99
C ASN A 399 -16.77 -18.26 2.69
N GLN A 400 -15.43 -18.40 2.69
CA GLN A 400 -14.60 -18.01 1.55
C GLN A 400 -13.49 -19.02 1.26
N SER A 401 -12.42 -18.99 2.05
CA SER A 401 -11.26 -19.86 1.88
C SER A 401 -10.35 -19.82 3.11
N VAL A 402 -9.50 -20.84 3.22
CA VAL A 402 -8.47 -20.90 4.26
C VAL A 402 -7.54 -19.67 4.23
N TYR A 403 -7.33 -19.07 3.06
CA TYR A 403 -6.54 -17.85 2.93
C TYR A 403 -7.21 -16.63 3.59
N ALA A 404 -8.54 -16.49 3.48
CA ALA A 404 -9.28 -15.43 4.18
C ALA A 404 -9.15 -15.57 5.70
N GLY A 405 -9.14 -16.80 6.22
CA GLY A 405 -8.86 -17.07 7.63
C GLY A 405 -7.47 -16.62 8.07
N LEU A 406 -6.44 -16.87 7.23
CA LEU A 406 -5.08 -16.35 7.50
C LEU A 406 -5.01 -14.82 7.50
N VAL A 407 -5.72 -14.16 6.60
CA VAL A 407 -5.76 -12.69 6.56
C VAL A 407 -6.36 -12.13 7.84
N ALA A 408 -7.42 -12.75 8.37
CA ALA A 408 -8.00 -12.35 9.65
C ALA A 408 -6.97 -12.45 10.80
N ILE A 409 -6.18 -13.54 10.85
CA ILE A 409 -5.11 -13.71 11.84
C ILE A 409 -4.03 -12.63 11.62
N ALA A 410 -3.52 -12.47 10.41
CA ALA A 410 -2.46 -11.54 10.11
C ALA A 410 -2.81 -10.09 10.51
N GLN A 411 -4.00 -9.63 10.15
CA GLN A 411 -4.47 -8.29 10.50
C GLN A 411 -4.76 -8.14 11.99
N GLY A 412 -5.41 -9.14 12.59
CA GLY A 412 -5.79 -9.10 14.01
C GLY A 412 -4.60 -9.16 14.96
N THR A 413 -3.51 -9.82 14.56
CA THR A 413 -2.32 -10.02 15.40
C THR A 413 -1.22 -8.96 15.15
N ALA A 414 -1.35 -8.13 14.13
CA ALA A 414 -0.29 -7.21 13.69
C ALA A 414 0.29 -6.33 14.82
N CYS A 415 -0.53 -5.95 15.79
CA CYS A 415 -0.14 -5.09 16.91
C CYS A 415 0.07 -5.84 18.24
N SER A 416 0.09 -7.17 18.23
CA SER A 416 0.35 -7.98 19.44
C SER A 416 1.69 -7.58 20.08
N GLY A 417 1.74 -7.55 21.41
CA GLY A 417 2.96 -7.25 22.17
C GLY A 417 3.34 -5.77 22.26
N LEU A 418 2.65 -4.89 21.55
CA LEU A 418 2.81 -3.44 21.74
C LEU A 418 1.99 -2.97 22.94
N PRO A 419 2.48 -2.00 23.74
CA PRO A 419 1.75 -1.48 24.89
C PRO A 419 0.49 -0.72 24.45
N ALA A 420 -0.54 -0.70 25.31
CA ALA A 420 -1.84 -0.09 24.97
C ALA A 420 -1.76 1.42 24.68
N ASP A 421 -0.80 2.11 25.26
CA ASP A 421 -0.51 3.54 25.05
C ASP A 421 0.40 3.80 23.84
N PHE A 422 0.81 2.76 23.13
CA PHE A 422 1.56 2.91 21.87
C PHE A 422 0.73 3.61 20.80
N THR A 423 -0.58 3.36 20.77
CA THR A 423 -1.49 3.94 19.77
C THR A 423 -1.79 5.41 20.07
N LEU A 424 -1.74 6.25 19.04
CA LEU A 424 -2.19 7.63 19.13
C LEU A 424 -3.74 7.66 19.08
N SER A 425 -4.34 8.35 20.05
CA SER A 425 -5.77 8.61 20.00
C SER A 425 -6.05 9.74 19.00
N TYR A 426 -6.94 9.48 18.05
CA TYR A 426 -7.49 10.51 17.18
C TYR A 426 -8.90 10.88 17.62
N GLU A 427 -9.23 12.16 17.49
CA GLU A 427 -10.60 12.61 17.72
C GLU A 427 -11.58 11.86 16.81
N PRO A 428 -12.72 11.40 17.36
CA PRO A 428 -13.74 10.75 16.56
C PRO A 428 -14.21 11.66 15.41
N LEU A 429 -14.46 11.07 14.25
CA LEU A 429 -15.04 11.80 13.12
C LEU A 429 -16.54 11.94 13.32
N THR A 430 -16.96 13.12 13.73
CA THR A 430 -18.38 13.44 13.93
C THR A 430 -19.00 14.13 12.72
N GLU A 431 -18.20 14.89 11.96
CA GLU A 431 -18.67 15.68 10.84
C GLU A 431 -17.82 15.45 9.57
N PRO A 432 -18.45 15.47 8.39
CA PRO A 432 -17.72 15.41 7.13
C PRO A 432 -16.79 16.61 6.96
N LEU A 433 -15.60 16.37 6.44
CA LEU A 433 -14.64 17.42 6.11
C LEU A 433 -15.06 18.15 4.83
N THR A 434 -15.15 19.46 4.91
CA THR A 434 -15.39 20.33 3.74
C THR A 434 -14.08 20.96 3.29
N LEU A 435 -13.75 20.82 2.01
CA LEU A 435 -12.59 21.45 1.39
C LEU A 435 -13.01 22.49 0.34
N PRO A 436 -12.18 23.50 0.07
CA PRO A 436 -12.45 24.49 -0.98
C PRO A 436 -12.60 23.87 -2.39
N THR A 437 -11.95 22.75 -2.62
CA THR A 437 -12.17 21.88 -3.78
C THR A 437 -12.46 20.49 -3.25
N PRO A 438 -13.70 19.98 -3.39
CA PRO A 438 -14.02 18.65 -2.91
C PRO A 438 -13.14 17.57 -3.54
N PRO A 439 -12.76 16.51 -2.84
CA PRO A 439 -11.83 15.51 -3.34
C PRO A 439 -12.46 14.53 -4.33
N VAL A 440 -11.59 13.77 -4.99
CA VAL A 440 -11.98 12.59 -5.78
C VAL A 440 -11.52 11.35 -5.03
N VAL A 441 -12.44 10.44 -4.75
CA VAL A 441 -12.19 9.12 -4.17
C VAL A 441 -12.33 8.09 -5.27
N ILE A 442 -11.39 7.16 -5.38
CA ILE A 442 -11.36 6.13 -6.44
C ILE A 442 -11.22 4.78 -5.78
N ASN A 443 -12.02 3.80 -6.19
CA ASN A 443 -11.79 2.41 -5.80
C ASN A 443 -12.38 1.43 -6.82
N SER A 444 -11.85 0.20 -6.79
CA SER A 444 -12.38 -0.91 -7.58
C SER A 444 -13.38 -1.73 -6.78
N LEU A 445 -14.40 -2.28 -7.45
CA LEU A 445 -15.40 -3.14 -6.79
C LEU A 445 -14.80 -4.39 -6.15
N GLY A 446 -13.74 -4.93 -6.73
CA GLY A 446 -13.06 -6.14 -6.28
C GLY A 446 -11.65 -5.90 -5.75
N ASP A 447 -11.33 -4.71 -5.26
CA ASP A 447 -10.05 -4.44 -4.61
C ASP A 447 -9.90 -5.33 -3.36
N THR A 448 -8.86 -6.18 -3.34
CA THR A 448 -8.61 -7.12 -2.24
C THR A 448 -7.71 -6.55 -1.14
N LEU A 449 -7.21 -5.35 -1.29
CA LEU A 449 -6.28 -4.70 -0.35
C LEU A 449 -6.94 -3.57 0.43
N THR A 450 -7.76 -2.77 -0.26
CA THR A 450 -8.60 -1.74 0.35
C THR A 450 -10.02 -1.91 -0.20
N GLU A 451 -10.90 -2.38 0.65
CA GLU A 451 -12.24 -2.76 0.21
C GLU A 451 -13.07 -1.55 -0.26
N TYR A 452 -13.98 -1.80 -1.19
CA TYR A 452 -14.83 -0.76 -1.76
C TYR A 452 -15.73 -0.04 -0.73
N VAL A 453 -16.13 -0.73 0.35
CA VAL A 453 -16.93 -0.12 1.43
C VAL A 453 -16.12 0.93 2.18
N GLY A 454 -14.82 0.70 2.38
CA GLY A 454 -13.91 1.68 2.96
C GLY A 454 -13.85 2.97 2.14
N ALA A 455 -13.75 2.87 0.82
CA ALA A 455 -13.78 4.04 -0.07
C ALA A 455 -15.13 4.78 -0.06
N ARG A 456 -16.25 4.06 0.02
CA ARG A 456 -17.57 4.67 0.21
C ARG A 456 -17.65 5.42 1.54
N THR A 457 -17.12 4.83 2.60
CA THR A 457 -17.04 5.48 3.91
C THR A 457 -16.17 6.73 3.85
N MET A 458 -14.99 6.65 3.23
CA MET A 458 -14.14 7.83 2.99
C MET A 458 -14.90 8.93 2.24
N ALA A 459 -15.60 8.59 1.15
CA ALA A 459 -16.37 9.56 0.38
C ALA A 459 -17.46 10.23 1.21
N ASN A 460 -18.12 9.52 2.12
CA ASN A 460 -19.13 10.08 3.01
C ASN A 460 -18.54 11.07 4.04
N PHE A 461 -17.29 10.86 4.45
CA PHE A 461 -16.57 11.77 5.34
C PHE A 461 -15.86 12.92 4.62
N MET A 462 -16.00 13.03 3.29
CA MET A 462 -15.44 14.10 2.48
C MET A 462 -16.57 14.82 1.74
N ALA A 463 -17.07 15.92 2.31
CA ALA A 463 -18.24 16.65 1.79
C ALA A 463 -18.07 17.04 0.31
N GLY A 464 -19.06 16.70 -0.52
CA GLY A 464 -19.07 17.00 -1.94
C GLY A 464 -18.06 16.21 -2.78
N SER A 465 -17.43 15.18 -2.22
CA SER A 465 -16.50 14.33 -2.97
C SER A 465 -17.19 13.60 -4.13
N SER A 466 -16.40 13.25 -5.14
CA SER A 466 -16.83 12.38 -6.24
C SER A 466 -16.24 11.00 -6.04
N LEU A 467 -17.10 9.96 -5.99
CA LEU A 467 -16.65 8.57 -5.97
C LEU A 467 -16.58 8.05 -7.40
N ILE A 468 -15.38 7.68 -7.86
CA ILE A 468 -15.14 6.97 -9.11
C ILE A 468 -14.99 5.50 -8.78
N THR A 469 -15.92 4.69 -9.28
CA THR A 469 -15.93 3.24 -9.12
C THR A 469 -15.35 2.59 -10.37
N TYR A 470 -14.36 1.72 -10.22
CA TYR A 470 -13.85 0.89 -11.31
C TYR A 470 -14.47 -0.51 -11.24
N ASP A 471 -15.06 -0.96 -12.35
CA ASP A 471 -15.63 -2.30 -12.47
C ASP A 471 -14.52 -3.34 -12.74
N GLY A 472 -13.66 -3.53 -11.76
CA GLY A 472 -12.50 -4.39 -11.80
C GLY A 472 -11.98 -4.72 -10.40
N THR A 473 -10.74 -5.24 -10.33
CA THR A 473 -10.10 -5.57 -9.04
C THR A 473 -8.84 -4.75 -8.77
N GLN A 474 -8.46 -3.85 -9.68
CA GLN A 474 -7.20 -3.12 -9.58
C GLN A 474 -7.11 -2.27 -8.32
N HIS A 475 -6.13 -2.58 -7.47
CA HIS A 475 -5.74 -1.70 -6.37
C HIS A 475 -5.00 -0.49 -6.93
N VAL A 476 -5.46 0.71 -6.58
CA VAL A 476 -4.99 1.98 -7.17
C VAL A 476 -5.23 2.01 -8.68
N SER A 477 -6.17 2.79 -9.15
CA SER A 477 -6.68 2.72 -10.52
C SER A 477 -6.19 3.82 -11.45
N TYR A 478 -5.97 5.05 -10.94
CA TYR A 478 -5.50 6.17 -11.75
C TYR A 478 -4.10 5.88 -12.29
N LEU A 479 -3.93 5.94 -13.60
CA LEU A 479 -2.72 5.61 -14.35
C LEU A 479 -2.22 4.15 -14.23
N GLN A 480 -2.78 3.37 -13.31
CA GLN A 480 -2.45 1.94 -13.16
C GLN A 480 -3.36 1.04 -14.01
N THR A 481 -4.43 1.61 -14.56
CA THR A 481 -5.29 0.96 -15.53
C THR A 481 -5.32 1.75 -16.84
N PRO A 482 -5.57 1.10 -17.99
CA PRO A 482 -5.77 1.80 -19.27
C PRO A 482 -7.16 2.47 -19.39
N SER A 483 -7.89 2.62 -18.28
CA SER A 483 -9.23 3.21 -18.27
C SER A 483 -9.19 4.70 -18.61
N THR A 484 -9.63 5.04 -19.83
CA THR A 484 -9.78 6.44 -20.23
C THR A 484 -10.83 7.17 -19.40
N CYS A 485 -11.84 6.46 -18.89
CA CYS A 485 -12.86 6.99 -17.98
C CYS A 485 -12.22 7.57 -16.72
N ILE A 486 -11.40 6.80 -16.01
CA ILE A 486 -10.70 7.24 -14.79
C ILE A 486 -9.65 8.30 -15.14
N ASN A 487 -8.76 7.96 -16.09
CA ASN A 487 -7.58 8.77 -16.36
C ASN A 487 -7.93 10.18 -16.85
N SER A 488 -8.97 10.30 -17.71
CA SER A 488 -9.44 11.61 -18.18
C SER A 488 -10.15 12.41 -17.09
N ALA A 489 -10.99 11.77 -16.28
CA ALA A 489 -11.72 12.42 -15.20
C ALA A 489 -10.77 13.01 -14.15
N VAL A 490 -9.81 12.21 -13.68
CA VAL A 490 -8.83 12.61 -12.67
C VAL A 490 -7.86 13.67 -13.20
N THR A 491 -7.36 13.50 -14.44
CA THR A 491 -6.49 14.50 -15.07
C THR A 491 -7.18 15.85 -15.21
N ARG A 492 -8.45 15.88 -15.62
CA ARG A 492 -9.26 17.11 -15.70
C ARG A 492 -9.47 17.75 -14.33
N TYR A 493 -9.75 16.94 -13.30
CA TYR A 493 -9.86 17.41 -11.93
C TYR A 493 -8.56 18.07 -11.44
N LEU A 494 -7.39 17.43 -11.66
CA LEU A 494 -6.08 18.00 -11.31
C LEU A 494 -5.83 19.36 -11.99
N LEU A 495 -6.09 19.45 -13.29
CA LEU A 495 -5.78 20.64 -14.09
C LEU A 495 -6.79 21.78 -13.82
N GLN A 496 -8.06 21.46 -13.76
CA GLN A 496 -9.18 22.43 -13.82
C GLN A 496 -10.02 22.51 -12.56
N ARG A 497 -9.86 21.57 -11.60
CA ARG A 497 -10.69 21.41 -10.39
C ARG A 497 -12.17 21.13 -10.72
N ILE A 498 -12.41 20.56 -11.89
CA ILE A 498 -13.75 20.14 -12.31
C ILE A 498 -14.05 18.79 -11.66
N GLN A 499 -15.06 18.77 -10.79
CA GLN A 499 -15.55 17.54 -10.19
C GLN A 499 -16.18 16.64 -11.24
N PRO A 500 -15.74 15.36 -11.31
CA PRO A 500 -16.28 14.43 -12.30
C PRO A 500 -17.71 13.96 -11.99
N GLY A 501 -18.18 14.19 -10.76
CA GLY A 501 -19.38 13.53 -10.22
C GLY A 501 -19.12 12.04 -9.93
N PRO A 502 -20.11 11.31 -9.41
CA PRO A 502 -20.03 9.87 -9.26
C PRO A 502 -19.93 9.19 -10.63
N LEU A 503 -18.92 8.32 -10.80
CA LEU A 503 -18.71 7.58 -12.06
C LEU A 503 -18.61 6.08 -11.79
N LEU A 504 -19.22 5.27 -12.66
CA LEU A 504 -18.92 3.86 -12.79
C LEU A 504 -18.13 3.65 -14.10
N CYS A 505 -16.84 3.39 -13.95
CA CYS A 505 -15.93 3.17 -15.06
C CYS A 505 -15.82 1.68 -15.38
N PRO A 506 -16.10 1.25 -16.61
CA PRO A 506 -16.05 -0.16 -16.98
C PRO A 506 -14.63 -0.69 -16.94
N TYR A 507 -14.50 -2.01 -16.75
CA TYR A 507 -13.25 -2.71 -16.86
C TYR A 507 -12.56 -2.41 -18.20
N ALA A 508 -11.29 -2.05 -18.12
CA ALA A 508 -10.43 -1.81 -19.28
C ALA A 508 -9.26 -2.81 -19.23
N PRO A 509 -9.21 -3.80 -20.14
CA PRO A 509 -8.16 -4.81 -20.11
C PRO A 509 -6.78 -4.18 -20.39
N SER A 510 -5.77 -4.60 -19.63
CA SER A 510 -4.38 -4.22 -19.92
C SER A 510 -3.95 -4.81 -21.27
N PRO A 511 -3.18 -4.07 -22.08
CA PRO A 511 -2.61 -4.63 -23.30
C PRO A 511 -1.77 -5.87 -22.97
N PRO A 512 -1.68 -6.85 -23.87
CA PRO A 512 -0.80 -7.97 -23.68
C PRO A 512 0.65 -7.49 -23.51
N PRO A 513 1.47 -8.17 -22.67
CA PRO A 513 2.87 -7.84 -22.58
C PRO A 513 3.52 -7.93 -23.97
N PRO A 514 4.52 -7.10 -24.27
CA PRO A 514 5.24 -7.20 -25.54
C PRO A 514 5.81 -8.62 -25.69
N PRO A 515 5.91 -9.16 -26.91
CA PRO A 515 6.53 -10.45 -27.14
C PRO A 515 7.96 -10.43 -26.59
N SER A 516 8.28 -11.46 -25.79
CA SER A 516 9.59 -11.67 -25.17
C SER A 516 10.67 -11.96 -26.19
#